data_1eeef1c092a6deb81e2affdda4b62794
#
_entry.id   1eeef1c092a6deb81e2affdda4b62794
#
_cell.length_a   1.000
_cell.length_b   1.000
_cell.length_c   1.000
_cell.angle_alpha   90.00
_cell.angle_beta   90.00
_cell.angle_gamma   90.00
#
_symmetry.space_group_name_H-M   'P 1'
#
loop_
_entity.id
_entity.type
_entity.pdbx_description
1 polymer ?
#
loop_
_entity_poly.entity_id
_entity_poly.type
_entity_poly.pdbx_seq_one_letter_code
_entity_poly.pdbx_strand_id
1 'polypeptide(L)'
;MGRLVIEAVEKLWLGQPVEPSTVVDFYVRFSQSCGCEAVGSVNVNTILQNVLDQLKLSNERQELTCQVQSAVTSMASLSELPEIILDKFIFHTIVFALNDDLFRAPEFGEGKQKKQAFSENVNVLCQRYFWNPEEPCVTSRNTLIPDLNRLLEREDPVIFSALHFLDLTMGYCAFQTDISYDSYEKINSFMNAMGSALGIFHSQMHTKSINMQLKSVNSELEKLYVHDHMTGLLNRRGFYRQFRQQLTESKGKDMSVIIISADLDGLKHINDTYEHTEGDNAISTVGKALMTSAIQGEVCSRFGGDEFTVAGVIADMDDNYFESFRERFREYLRQYNQISRKHYLVESSIGFCFQKLEDEIDLDQMIKIADDRMYEDKVQRRKARR
;
A
#
# COMPACT_ATOMS: atom_id res chain seq x y z
N MET A 1 -36.20 -31.19 -4.13
CA MET A 1 -35.65 -30.06 -3.34
C MET A 1 -34.45 -29.41 -4.03
N GLY A 2 -33.36 -30.14 -4.36
CA GLY A 2 -32.17 -29.58 -4.97
C GLY A 2 -32.40 -28.77 -6.25
N ARG A 3 -33.27 -29.24 -7.17
CA ARG A 3 -33.58 -28.53 -8.40
C ARG A 3 -34.24 -27.17 -8.18
N LEU A 4 -35.16 -27.05 -7.22
CA LEU A 4 -35.83 -25.78 -6.87
C LEU A 4 -34.83 -24.77 -6.27
N VAL A 5 -33.88 -25.23 -5.47
CA VAL A 5 -32.84 -24.38 -4.91
C VAL A 5 -31.92 -23.86 -6.02
N ILE A 6 -31.51 -24.72 -6.96
CA ILE A 6 -30.67 -24.32 -8.10
C ILE A 6 -31.40 -23.30 -8.97
N GLU A 7 -32.66 -23.52 -9.31
CA GLU A 7 -33.48 -22.59 -10.08
C GLU A 7 -33.67 -21.24 -9.36
N ALA A 8 -33.82 -21.24 -8.03
CA ALA A 8 -33.91 -20.02 -7.23
C ALA A 8 -32.57 -19.26 -7.19
N VAL A 9 -31.47 -19.95 -7.04
CA VAL A 9 -30.11 -19.38 -7.06
C VAL A 9 -29.81 -18.82 -8.45
N GLU A 10 -30.14 -19.53 -9.52
CA GLU A 10 -29.97 -19.06 -10.89
C GLU A 10 -30.79 -17.77 -11.18
N LYS A 11 -32.04 -17.71 -10.71
CA LYS A 11 -32.86 -16.51 -10.83
C LYS A 11 -32.28 -15.33 -10.05
N LEU A 12 -31.83 -15.53 -8.81
CA LEU A 12 -31.15 -14.49 -8.02
C LEU A 12 -29.88 -14.00 -8.72
N TRP A 13 -29.13 -14.92 -9.28
CA TRP A 13 -27.89 -14.64 -10.02
C TRP A 13 -28.13 -13.79 -11.28
N LEU A 14 -29.23 -14.07 -11.97
CA LEU A 14 -29.65 -13.32 -13.16
C LEU A 14 -30.41 -12.02 -12.83
N GLY A 15 -30.50 -11.64 -11.55
CA GLY A 15 -31.24 -10.46 -11.10
C GLY A 15 -32.74 -10.56 -11.30
N GLN A 16 -33.29 -11.77 -11.47
CA GLN A 16 -34.70 -12.05 -11.62
C GLN A 16 -35.40 -12.13 -10.25
N PRO A 17 -36.66 -11.74 -10.14
CA PRO A 17 -37.39 -11.87 -8.90
C PRO A 17 -37.55 -13.35 -8.49
N VAL A 18 -37.22 -13.64 -7.26
CA VAL A 18 -37.44 -14.95 -6.62
C VAL A 18 -38.51 -14.75 -5.54
N GLU A 19 -39.41 -15.71 -5.44
CA GLU A 19 -40.39 -15.68 -4.35
C GLU A 19 -39.68 -15.78 -2.99
N PRO A 20 -40.04 -14.95 -2.01
CA PRO A 20 -39.34 -14.85 -0.74
C PRO A 20 -39.42 -16.16 0.08
N SER A 21 -40.33 -17.07 -0.26
CA SER A 21 -40.38 -18.40 0.36
C SER A 21 -41.03 -19.38 -0.61
N THR A 22 -40.41 -20.54 -0.78
CA THR A 22 -41.02 -21.66 -1.51
C THR A 22 -41.36 -22.73 -0.47
N VAL A 23 -42.66 -23.01 -0.37
CA VAL A 23 -43.11 -24.11 0.52
C VAL A 23 -42.88 -25.41 -0.21
N VAL A 24 -42.03 -26.24 0.36
CA VAL A 24 -41.77 -27.62 -0.10
C VAL A 24 -42.44 -28.55 0.86
N ASP A 25 -43.41 -29.33 0.39
CA ASP A 25 -43.99 -30.39 1.21
C ASP A 25 -42.94 -31.43 1.50
N PHE A 26 -42.62 -31.61 2.76
CA PHE A 26 -41.75 -32.69 3.21
C PHE A 26 -42.45 -33.47 4.32
N TYR A 27 -42.27 -34.79 4.26
CA TYR A 27 -42.75 -35.66 5.32
C TYR A 27 -41.70 -35.73 6.41
N VAL A 28 -42.01 -35.16 7.56
CA VAL A 28 -41.17 -35.35 8.77
C VAL A 28 -41.47 -36.75 9.31
N ARG A 29 -40.51 -37.66 9.22
CA ARG A 29 -40.58 -38.93 9.89
C ARG A 29 -40.08 -38.71 11.31
N PHE A 30 -41.02 -38.59 12.27
CA PHE A 30 -40.63 -38.56 13.68
C PHE A 30 -40.05 -39.94 14.02
N SER A 31 -38.75 -40.02 14.22
CA SER A 31 -38.08 -41.15 14.86
C SER A 31 -38.15 -40.96 16.38
N GLN A 32 -37.99 -42.05 17.10
CA GLN A 32 -38.00 -42.06 18.58
C GLN A 32 -37.08 -41.09 19.30
N SER A 33 -36.22 -40.38 18.58
CA SER A 33 -35.34 -39.34 19.08
C SER A 33 -36.06 -38.08 19.57
N CYS A 34 -37.36 -37.88 19.27
CA CYS A 34 -38.11 -36.72 19.72
C CYS A 34 -38.71 -36.90 21.15
N GLY A 35 -38.47 -37.99 21.82
CA GLY A 35 -38.95 -38.24 23.21
C GLY A 35 -40.46 -38.42 23.34
N CYS A 36 -41.21 -38.70 22.25
CA CYS A 36 -42.65 -38.76 22.21
C CYS A 36 -43.25 -40.13 22.56
N GLU A 37 -42.44 -41.15 22.86
CA GLU A 37 -42.94 -42.45 23.35
C GLU A 37 -42.40 -42.78 24.74
N ALA A 38 -43.35 -43.03 25.61
CA ALA A 38 -43.33 -43.72 26.91
C ALA A 38 -42.02 -43.77 27.69
N VAL A 39 -42.03 -43.13 28.82
CA VAL A 39 -41.09 -43.25 29.91
C VAL A 39 -40.93 -44.73 30.33
N GLY A 40 -40.18 -45.46 29.54
CA GLY A 40 -39.59 -46.75 29.91
C GLY A 40 -38.11 -46.49 30.11
N SER A 41 -37.63 -46.73 31.33
CA SER A 41 -36.24 -46.69 31.81
C SER A 41 -35.23 -46.05 30.89
N VAL A 42 -35.02 -44.73 30.99
CA VAL A 42 -33.98 -44.02 30.29
C VAL A 42 -32.64 -44.64 30.70
N ASN A 43 -31.99 -45.34 29.74
CA ASN A 43 -30.68 -45.88 29.99
C ASN A 43 -29.65 -44.75 30.09
N VAL A 44 -29.22 -44.44 31.30
CA VAL A 44 -28.24 -43.37 31.57
C VAL A 44 -26.97 -43.54 30.73
N ASN A 45 -26.55 -44.79 30.47
CA ASN A 45 -25.39 -45.10 29.65
C ASN A 45 -25.59 -44.66 28.19
N THR A 46 -26.81 -44.81 27.64
CA THR A 46 -27.12 -44.36 26.28
C THR A 46 -27.10 -42.83 26.17
N ILE A 47 -27.61 -42.13 27.22
CA ILE A 47 -27.53 -40.67 27.25
C ILE A 47 -26.09 -40.21 27.36
N LEU A 48 -25.31 -40.81 28.27
CA LEU A 48 -23.90 -40.48 28.43
C LEU A 48 -23.11 -40.72 27.11
N GLN A 49 -23.38 -41.87 26.44
CA GLN A 49 -22.74 -42.16 25.15
C GLN A 49 -23.08 -41.08 24.10
N ASN A 50 -24.38 -40.74 23.96
CA ASN A 50 -24.81 -39.69 23.04
C ASN A 50 -24.17 -38.32 23.35
N VAL A 51 -24.05 -37.96 24.65
CA VAL A 51 -23.40 -36.72 25.06
C VAL A 51 -21.90 -36.76 24.71
N LEU A 52 -21.23 -37.89 24.96
CA LEU A 52 -19.81 -38.04 24.61
C LEU A 52 -19.58 -37.97 23.13
N ASP A 53 -20.45 -38.57 22.32
CA ASP A 53 -20.35 -38.53 20.85
C ASP A 53 -20.60 -37.11 20.35
N GLN A 54 -21.57 -36.38 20.90
CA GLN A 54 -21.78 -34.96 20.58
C GLN A 54 -20.58 -34.06 20.96
N LEU A 55 -19.94 -34.31 22.09
CA LEU A 55 -18.73 -33.60 22.52
C LEU A 55 -17.56 -33.88 21.60
N LYS A 56 -17.36 -35.12 21.15
CA LYS A 56 -16.33 -35.48 20.18
C LYS A 56 -16.53 -34.74 18.87
N LEU A 57 -17.75 -34.79 18.30
CA LEU A 57 -18.11 -34.09 17.08
C LEU A 57 -17.91 -32.56 17.19
N SER A 58 -18.24 -32.02 18.37
CA SER A 58 -18.03 -30.59 18.66
C SER A 58 -16.53 -30.23 18.65
N ASN A 59 -15.70 -31.05 19.28
CA ASN A 59 -14.25 -30.86 19.35
C ASN A 59 -13.62 -30.97 17.95
N GLU A 60 -13.98 -31.97 17.15
CA GLU A 60 -13.51 -32.15 15.77
C GLU A 60 -13.84 -30.93 14.91
N ARG A 61 -15.05 -30.38 15.04
CA ARG A 61 -15.48 -29.15 14.34
C ARG A 61 -14.67 -27.95 14.76
N GLN A 62 -14.43 -27.80 16.06
CA GLN A 62 -13.64 -26.70 16.59
C GLN A 62 -12.18 -26.78 16.12
N GLU A 63 -11.62 -27.98 16.12
CA GLU A 63 -10.26 -28.22 15.62
C GLU A 63 -10.15 -27.88 14.14
N LEU A 64 -11.10 -28.33 13.28
CA LEU A 64 -11.17 -27.98 11.88
C LEU A 64 -11.24 -26.45 11.68
N THR A 65 -12.08 -25.77 12.46
CA THR A 65 -12.20 -24.32 12.41
C THR A 65 -10.87 -23.62 12.71
N CYS A 66 -10.18 -24.03 13.79
CA CYS A 66 -8.89 -23.48 14.17
C CYS A 66 -7.82 -23.75 13.10
N GLN A 67 -7.78 -24.96 12.55
CA GLN A 67 -6.82 -25.34 11.50
C GLN A 67 -7.02 -24.50 10.24
N VAL A 68 -8.26 -24.34 9.76
CA VAL A 68 -8.59 -23.53 8.58
C VAL A 68 -8.23 -22.06 8.82
N GLN A 69 -8.64 -21.51 9.96
CA GLN A 69 -8.34 -20.11 10.28
C GLN A 69 -6.83 -19.86 10.35
N SER A 70 -6.10 -20.73 11.05
CA SER A 70 -4.64 -20.61 11.16
C SER A 70 -3.95 -20.69 9.81
N ALA A 71 -4.32 -21.67 8.98
CA ALA A 71 -3.73 -21.85 7.66
C ALA A 71 -3.96 -20.64 6.74
N VAL A 72 -5.22 -20.17 6.65
CA VAL A 72 -5.59 -19.04 5.77
C VAL A 72 -5.00 -17.71 6.26
N THR A 73 -4.97 -17.47 7.58
CA THR A 73 -4.40 -16.22 8.10
C THR A 73 -2.88 -16.17 8.01
N SER A 74 -2.21 -17.32 7.95
CA SER A 74 -0.74 -17.41 7.80
C SER A 74 -0.24 -17.41 6.36
N MET A 75 -1.13 -17.57 5.37
CA MET A 75 -0.71 -17.57 3.96
C MET A 75 -0.15 -16.21 3.54
N ALA A 76 0.87 -16.23 2.70
CA ALA A 76 1.49 -15.02 2.16
C ALA A 76 0.76 -14.52 0.90
N SER A 77 0.11 -15.42 0.17
CA SER A 77 -0.61 -15.09 -1.06
C SER A 77 -1.80 -16.02 -1.29
N LEU A 78 -2.75 -15.58 -2.11
CA LEU A 78 -3.91 -16.38 -2.51
C LEU A 78 -3.57 -17.65 -3.29
N SER A 79 -2.38 -17.73 -3.87
CA SER A 79 -1.94 -18.93 -4.58
C SER A 79 -1.78 -20.17 -3.70
N GLU A 80 -1.70 -19.99 -2.38
CA GLU A 80 -1.62 -21.07 -1.40
C GLU A 80 -3.01 -21.62 -1.02
N LEU A 81 -4.06 -20.85 -1.29
CA LEU A 81 -5.43 -21.21 -0.88
C LEU A 81 -5.95 -22.54 -1.45
N PRO A 82 -5.72 -22.88 -2.74
CA PRO A 82 -6.16 -24.16 -3.29
C PRO A 82 -5.61 -25.36 -2.51
N GLU A 83 -4.34 -25.32 -2.16
CA GLU A 83 -3.69 -26.41 -1.40
C GLU A 83 -4.29 -26.53 -0.01
N ILE A 84 -4.51 -25.41 0.68
CA ILE A 84 -5.17 -25.38 2.00
C ILE A 84 -6.57 -25.98 1.94
N ILE A 85 -7.35 -25.63 0.90
CA ILE A 85 -8.71 -26.15 0.71
C ILE A 85 -8.67 -27.65 0.47
N LEU A 86 -7.81 -28.12 -0.44
CA LEU A 86 -7.72 -29.54 -0.80
C LEU A 86 -7.23 -30.40 0.37
N ASP A 87 -6.37 -29.88 1.23
CA ASP A 87 -5.87 -30.58 2.43
C ASP A 87 -6.92 -30.65 3.54
N LYS A 88 -7.66 -29.57 3.78
CA LYS A 88 -8.62 -29.50 4.90
C LYS A 88 -10.02 -29.94 4.55
N PHE A 89 -10.37 -29.97 3.25
CA PHE A 89 -11.70 -30.34 2.80
C PHE A 89 -11.78 -31.81 2.43
N ILE A 90 -12.48 -32.58 3.25
CA ILE A 90 -12.50 -34.05 3.20
C ILE A 90 -13.49 -34.62 2.17
N PHE A 91 -14.32 -33.80 1.52
CA PHE A 91 -15.33 -34.30 0.56
C PHE A 91 -14.72 -34.55 -0.82
N HIS A 92 -15.25 -35.59 -1.52
CA HIS A 92 -14.72 -36.03 -2.80
C HIS A 92 -14.88 -35.02 -3.92
N THR A 93 -15.81 -34.09 -3.80
CA THR A 93 -16.09 -33.10 -4.84
C THR A 93 -16.25 -31.73 -4.23
N ILE A 94 -15.49 -30.75 -4.73
CA ILE A 94 -15.54 -29.36 -4.34
C ILE A 94 -15.23 -28.46 -5.53
N VAL A 95 -15.98 -27.37 -5.66
CA VAL A 95 -15.65 -26.20 -6.49
C VAL A 95 -15.63 -24.98 -5.59
N PHE A 96 -14.50 -24.32 -5.48
CA PHE A 96 -14.31 -23.13 -4.64
C PHE A 96 -13.95 -21.95 -5.52
N ALA A 97 -14.75 -20.91 -5.48
CA ALA A 97 -14.65 -19.77 -6.36
C ALA A 97 -14.72 -18.46 -5.61
N LEU A 98 -13.88 -17.50 -5.99
CA LEU A 98 -13.85 -16.15 -5.45
C LEU A 98 -14.14 -15.12 -6.54
N ASN A 99 -14.75 -14.00 -6.15
CA ASN A 99 -14.94 -12.84 -7.01
C ASN A 99 -13.59 -12.30 -7.51
N ASP A 100 -13.51 -12.00 -8.80
CA ASP A 100 -12.28 -11.52 -9.45
C ASP A 100 -11.80 -10.17 -8.90
N ASP A 101 -12.71 -9.33 -8.46
CA ASP A 101 -12.46 -7.99 -7.92
C ASP A 101 -12.17 -7.96 -6.41
N LEU A 102 -12.31 -9.11 -5.72
CA LEU A 102 -12.20 -9.19 -4.25
C LEU A 102 -10.89 -8.60 -3.69
N PHE A 103 -9.79 -8.79 -4.39
CA PHE A 103 -8.45 -8.37 -3.94
C PHE A 103 -7.86 -7.24 -4.80
N ARG A 104 -8.67 -6.60 -5.66
CA ARG A 104 -8.24 -5.39 -6.36
C ARG A 104 -8.12 -4.22 -5.38
N ALA A 105 -7.06 -3.45 -5.53
CA ALA A 105 -6.92 -2.22 -4.78
C ALA A 105 -8.06 -1.26 -5.19
N PRO A 106 -8.74 -0.60 -4.23
CA PRO A 106 -9.76 0.39 -4.55
C PRO A 106 -9.13 1.54 -5.34
N GLU A 107 -9.73 1.92 -6.46
CA GLU A 107 -9.33 3.11 -7.20
C GLU A 107 -9.74 4.38 -6.41
N PHE A 108 -8.84 5.36 -6.37
CA PHE A 108 -9.10 6.64 -5.70
C PHE A 108 -10.27 7.36 -6.40
N GLY A 109 -11.39 7.54 -5.68
CA GLY A 109 -12.53 8.34 -6.15
C GLY A 109 -13.77 7.55 -6.51
N GLU A 110 -13.77 6.24 -6.50
CA GLU A 110 -15.01 5.46 -6.61
C GLU A 110 -15.80 5.57 -5.32
N GLY A 111 -16.82 6.43 -5.35
CA GLY A 111 -17.87 6.47 -4.33
C GLY A 111 -18.51 5.09 -4.21
N LYS A 112 -19.02 4.77 -3.00
CA LYS A 112 -19.65 3.49 -2.62
C LYS A 112 -20.18 2.72 -3.83
N GLN A 113 -19.37 1.77 -4.33
CA GLN A 113 -19.82 0.87 -5.38
C GLN A 113 -21.15 0.23 -4.95
N LYS A 114 -22.10 0.18 -5.86
CA LYS A 114 -23.31 -0.62 -5.68
C LYS A 114 -22.87 -2.01 -5.28
N LYS A 115 -23.33 -2.52 -4.12
CA LYS A 115 -23.11 -3.87 -3.65
C LYS A 115 -23.59 -4.85 -4.75
N GLN A 116 -22.69 -5.26 -5.64
CA GLN A 116 -22.94 -6.38 -6.53
C GLN A 116 -22.56 -7.64 -5.73
N ALA A 117 -23.48 -8.61 -5.71
CA ALA A 117 -23.24 -9.85 -4.98
C ALA A 117 -22.06 -10.63 -5.57
N PHE A 118 -21.89 -10.60 -6.89
CA PHE A 118 -20.83 -11.28 -7.61
C PHE A 118 -20.27 -10.38 -8.72
N SER A 119 -18.96 -10.47 -8.94
CA SER A 119 -18.28 -9.83 -10.06
C SER A 119 -18.68 -10.48 -11.40
N GLU A 120 -18.39 -9.81 -12.51
CA GLU A 120 -18.71 -10.32 -13.85
C GLU A 120 -17.96 -11.62 -14.16
N ASN A 121 -16.73 -11.69 -13.68
CA ASN A 121 -15.89 -12.88 -13.72
C ASN A 121 -15.67 -13.41 -12.30
N VAL A 122 -15.55 -14.72 -12.20
CA VAL A 122 -15.31 -15.44 -10.95
C VAL A 122 -14.11 -16.35 -11.15
N ASN A 123 -13.16 -16.29 -10.25
CA ASN A 123 -11.97 -17.13 -10.25
C ASN A 123 -12.27 -18.43 -9.51
N VAL A 124 -12.37 -19.55 -10.22
CA VAL A 124 -12.42 -20.88 -9.64
C VAL A 124 -11.02 -21.27 -9.25
N LEU A 125 -10.70 -21.10 -7.97
CA LEU A 125 -9.35 -21.31 -7.45
C LEU A 125 -9.03 -22.77 -7.20
N CYS A 126 -10.06 -23.55 -6.85
CA CYS A 126 -9.92 -24.95 -6.53
C CYS A 126 -11.13 -25.70 -7.06
N GLN A 127 -10.88 -26.75 -7.81
CA GLN A 127 -11.91 -27.69 -8.25
C GLN A 127 -11.38 -29.12 -8.16
N ARG A 128 -12.21 -30.02 -7.64
CA ARG A 128 -11.92 -31.43 -7.51
C ARG A 128 -13.20 -32.18 -7.72
N TYR A 129 -13.19 -33.10 -8.67
CA TYR A 129 -14.31 -33.96 -9.00
C TYR A 129 -13.95 -35.42 -8.71
N PHE A 130 -14.65 -36.06 -7.78
CA PHE A 130 -14.43 -37.46 -7.41
C PHE A 130 -12.95 -37.80 -7.10
N TRP A 131 -12.35 -36.97 -6.23
CA TRP A 131 -10.93 -37.03 -5.81
C TRP A 131 -9.92 -36.64 -6.89
N ASN A 132 -10.34 -36.29 -8.11
CA ASN A 132 -9.45 -35.81 -9.15
C ASN A 132 -9.41 -34.29 -9.13
N PRO A 133 -8.27 -33.67 -8.79
CA PRO A 133 -8.10 -32.24 -8.89
C PRO A 133 -8.05 -31.79 -10.36
N GLU A 134 -8.59 -30.62 -10.63
CA GLU A 134 -8.54 -29.98 -11.94
C GLU A 134 -7.85 -28.60 -11.79
N GLU A 135 -7.35 -28.09 -12.92
CA GLU A 135 -6.68 -26.80 -12.93
C GLU A 135 -7.63 -25.64 -12.58
N PRO A 136 -7.14 -24.61 -11.89
CA PRO A 136 -7.89 -23.37 -11.67
C PRO A 136 -8.33 -22.74 -12.99
N CYS A 137 -9.50 -22.11 -13.00
CA CYS A 137 -10.00 -21.44 -14.21
C CYS A 137 -10.78 -20.16 -13.85
N VAL A 138 -10.99 -19.31 -14.85
CA VAL A 138 -11.87 -18.15 -14.73
C VAL A 138 -13.18 -18.46 -15.44
N THR A 139 -14.29 -18.19 -14.79
CA THR A 139 -15.63 -18.39 -15.34
C THR A 139 -16.45 -17.13 -15.25
N SER A 140 -17.50 -17.03 -16.07
CA SER A 140 -18.46 -15.96 -15.97
C SER A 140 -19.44 -16.20 -14.82
N ARG A 141 -19.95 -15.14 -14.20
CA ARG A 141 -21.05 -15.25 -13.22
C ARG A 141 -22.29 -15.98 -13.70
N ASN A 142 -22.42 -16.19 -15.00
CA ASN A 142 -23.54 -16.95 -15.59
C ASN A 142 -23.26 -18.46 -15.60
N THR A 143 -22.06 -18.90 -15.26
CA THR A 143 -21.66 -20.31 -15.20
C THR A 143 -21.20 -20.62 -13.77
N LEU A 144 -22.13 -21.11 -12.94
CA LEU A 144 -21.88 -21.36 -11.52
C LEU A 144 -20.83 -22.46 -11.28
N ILE A 145 -20.84 -23.48 -12.10
CA ILE A 145 -19.88 -24.59 -12.03
C ILE A 145 -19.40 -24.86 -13.44
N PRO A 146 -18.08 -24.86 -13.69
CA PRO A 146 -17.54 -25.11 -15.04
C PRO A 146 -18.07 -26.42 -15.67
N ASP A 147 -18.10 -27.50 -14.91
CA ASP A 147 -18.53 -28.85 -15.37
C ASP A 147 -19.75 -29.36 -14.59
N LEU A 148 -20.83 -28.58 -14.55
CA LEU A 148 -22.04 -28.94 -13.83
C LEU A 148 -22.59 -30.32 -14.26
N ASN A 149 -22.56 -30.62 -15.55
CA ASN A 149 -23.06 -31.90 -16.06
C ASN A 149 -22.32 -33.14 -15.44
N ARG A 150 -21.02 -33.01 -15.19
CA ARG A 150 -20.23 -34.03 -14.54
C ARG A 150 -20.66 -34.28 -13.09
N LEU A 151 -21.13 -33.23 -12.38
CA LEU A 151 -21.71 -33.41 -11.05
C LEU A 151 -23.07 -34.08 -11.08
N LEU A 152 -23.86 -33.80 -12.12
CA LEU A 152 -25.21 -34.36 -12.28
C LEU A 152 -25.24 -35.84 -12.74
N GLU A 153 -24.10 -36.42 -13.12
CA GLU A 153 -23.97 -37.85 -13.43
C GLU A 153 -24.19 -38.75 -12.20
N ARG A 154 -24.11 -38.18 -11.01
CA ARG A 154 -24.35 -38.92 -9.75
C ARG A 154 -25.63 -38.46 -9.09
N GLU A 155 -26.22 -39.36 -8.31
CA GLU A 155 -27.45 -39.09 -7.54
C GLU A 155 -27.21 -38.28 -6.26
N ASP A 156 -25.93 -38.08 -5.85
CA ASP A 156 -25.58 -37.31 -4.65
C ASP A 156 -25.96 -35.83 -4.84
N PRO A 157 -26.55 -35.19 -3.84
CA PRO A 157 -26.97 -33.81 -3.94
C PRO A 157 -25.76 -32.86 -4.03
N VAL A 158 -25.91 -31.82 -4.85
CA VAL A 158 -24.97 -30.71 -4.93
C VAL A 158 -25.44 -29.61 -3.96
N ILE A 159 -24.58 -29.26 -3.03
CA ILE A 159 -24.85 -28.21 -2.02
C ILE A 159 -24.06 -26.98 -2.43
N PHE A 160 -24.77 -25.83 -2.55
CA PHE A 160 -24.18 -24.52 -2.74
C PHE A 160 -24.13 -23.75 -1.43
N SER A 161 -22.98 -23.15 -1.13
CA SER A 161 -22.83 -22.24 -0.01
C SER A 161 -22.16 -20.97 -0.47
N ALA A 162 -22.79 -19.83 -0.18
CA ALA A 162 -22.16 -18.53 -0.41
C ALA A 162 -21.03 -18.30 0.59
N LEU A 163 -19.95 -17.74 0.11
CA LEU A 163 -18.82 -17.33 0.93
C LEU A 163 -18.94 -15.83 1.16
N HIS A 164 -19.17 -15.44 2.39
CA HIS A 164 -19.30 -14.03 2.76
C HIS A 164 -18.62 -13.73 4.10
N PHE A 165 -18.27 -12.49 4.29
CA PHE A 165 -17.75 -11.95 5.53
C PHE A 165 -18.42 -10.59 5.79
N LEU A 166 -19.18 -10.49 6.85
CA LEU A 166 -20.04 -9.33 7.11
C LEU A 166 -20.94 -9.03 5.87
N ASP A 167 -20.84 -7.85 5.33
CA ASP A 167 -21.58 -7.40 4.14
C ASP A 167 -20.89 -7.71 2.79
N LEU A 168 -19.69 -8.31 2.83
CA LEU A 168 -18.89 -8.60 1.65
C LEU A 168 -19.18 -10.01 1.15
N THR A 169 -19.71 -10.12 -0.08
CA THR A 169 -19.81 -11.38 -0.79
C THR A 169 -18.46 -11.67 -1.45
N MET A 170 -17.81 -12.73 -1.03
CA MET A 170 -16.45 -13.08 -1.47
C MET A 170 -16.46 -14.06 -2.64
N GLY A 171 -17.47 -14.89 -2.71
CA GLY A 171 -17.59 -15.95 -3.71
C GLY A 171 -18.55 -17.04 -3.27
N TYR A 172 -18.30 -18.26 -3.70
CA TYR A 172 -19.13 -19.41 -3.35
C TYR A 172 -18.30 -20.71 -3.30
N CYS A 173 -18.87 -21.70 -2.65
CA CYS A 173 -18.40 -23.08 -2.71
C CYS A 173 -19.56 -23.99 -3.12
N ALA A 174 -19.28 -24.92 -4.05
CA ALA A 174 -20.18 -25.99 -4.39
C ALA A 174 -19.50 -27.33 -4.08
N PHE A 175 -20.25 -28.24 -3.47
CA PHE A 175 -19.72 -29.55 -3.10
C PHE A 175 -20.81 -30.59 -3.19
N GLN A 176 -20.37 -31.85 -3.33
CA GLN A 176 -21.25 -33.01 -3.42
C GLN A 176 -20.93 -33.98 -2.29
N THR A 177 -21.93 -34.36 -1.51
CA THR A 177 -21.81 -35.23 -0.37
C THR A 177 -23.16 -35.89 -0.03
N ASP A 178 -23.14 -36.90 0.82
CA ASP A 178 -24.33 -37.43 1.44
C ASP A 178 -25.05 -36.38 2.31
N ILE A 179 -26.36 -36.49 2.45
CA ILE A 179 -27.15 -35.64 3.31
C ILE A 179 -27.21 -36.26 4.71
N SER A 180 -26.09 -36.29 5.41
CA SER A 180 -26.07 -36.59 6.84
C SER A 180 -25.99 -35.26 7.66
N TYR A 181 -26.55 -35.29 8.87
CA TYR A 181 -26.46 -34.14 9.77
C TYR A 181 -25.01 -33.78 10.09
N ASP A 182 -24.14 -34.78 10.25
CA ASP A 182 -22.73 -34.60 10.53
C ASP A 182 -21.99 -33.95 9.35
N SER A 183 -22.26 -34.38 8.12
CA SER A 183 -21.71 -33.79 6.90
C SER A 183 -22.11 -32.32 6.77
N TYR A 184 -23.39 -31.99 7.00
CA TYR A 184 -23.88 -30.61 6.96
C TYR A 184 -23.18 -29.71 7.98
N GLU A 185 -23.05 -30.15 9.22
CA GLU A 185 -22.41 -29.38 10.29
C GLU A 185 -20.90 -29.17 10.04
N LYS A 186 -20.20 -30.18 9.50
CA LYS A 186 -18.78 -30.04 9.10
C LYS A 186 -18.60 -29.02 7.98
N ILE A 187 -19.47 -29.06 6.97
CA ILE A 187 -19.49 -28.10 5.88
C ILE A 187 -19.72 -26.68 6.40
N ASN A 188 -20.77 -26.50 7.19
CA ASN A 188 -21.10 -25.20 7.75
C ASN A 188 -19.96 -24.62 8.60
N SER A 189 -19.33 -25.45 9.43
CA SER A 189 -18.16 -25.08 10.21
C SER A 189 -16.97 -24.67 9.32
N PHE A 190 -16.69 -25.44 8.27
CA PHE A 190 -15.65 -25.14 7.30
C PHE A 190 -15.92 -23.80 6.58
N MET A 191 -17.13 -23.61 6.07
CA MET A 191 -17.50 -22.41 5.32
C MET A 191 -17.45 -21.15 6.19
N ASN A 192 -17.90 -21.23 7.43
CA ASN A 192 -17.82 -20.13 8.39
C ASN A 192 -16.36 -19.80 8.74
N ALA A 193 -15.54 -20.82 8.98
CA ALA A 193 -14.11 -20.65 9.25
C ALA A 193 -13.40 -20.00 8.06
N MET A 194 -13.65 -20.51 6.86
CA MET A 194 -13.07 -20.01 5.61
C MET A 194 -13.51 -18.57 5.33
N GLY A 195 -14.80 -18.25 5.43
CA GLY A 195 -15.32 -16.90 5.26
C GLY A 195 -14.69 -15.90 6.22
N SER A 196 -14.61 -16.26 7.50
CA SER A 196 -13.99 -15.42 8.52
C SER A 196 -12.49 -15.22 8.27
N ALA A 197 -11.77 -16.30 7.97
CA ALA A 197 -10.32 -16.26 7.74
C ALA A 197 -9.96 -15.45 6.47
N LEU A 198 -10.68 -15.66 5.36
CA LEU A 198 -10.51 -14.89 4.14
C LEU A 198 -10.90 -13.41 4.33
N GLY A 199 -11.93 -13.13 5.13
CA GLY A 199 -12.31 -11.77 5.47
C GLY A 199 -11.20 -11.03 6.23
N ILE A 200 -10.56 -11.70 7.19
CA ILE A 200 -9.41 -11.17 7.91
C ILE A 200 -8.24 -10.95 6.95
N PHE A 201 -7.92 -11.95 6.12
CA PHE A 201 -6.85 -11.84 5.14
C PHE A 201 -7.08 -10.68 4.15
N HIS A 202 -8.29 -10.56 3.63
CA HIS A 202 -8.69 -9.43 2.77
C HIS A 202 -8.49 -8.08 3.48
N SER A 203 -8.95 -7.95 4.73
CA SER A 203 -8.80 -6.74 5.52
C SER A 203 -7.32 -6.39 5.76
N GLN A 204 -6.47 -7.37 6.03
CA GLN A 204 -5.03 -7.18 6.20
C GLN A 204 -4.35 -6.71 4.91
N MET A 205 -4.67 -7.33 3.78
CA MET A 205 -4.14 -6.95 2.46
C MET A 205 -4.57 -5.53 2.09
N HIS A 206 -5.83 -5.18 2.30
CA HIS A 206 -6.36 -3.85 2.07
C HIS A 206 -5.67 -2.79 2.94
N THR A 207 -5.52 -3.07 4.23
CA THR A 207 -4.81 -2.18 5.17
C THR A 207 -3.36 -1.99 4.77
N LYS A 208 -2.67 -3.05 4.35
CA LYS A 208 -1.29 -2.99 3.87
C LYS A 208 -1.16 -2.11 2.62
N SER A 209 -2.09 -2.26 1.67
CA SER A 209 -2.15 -1.44 0.45
C SER A 209 -2.34 0.06 0.77
N ILE A 210 -3.32 0.39 1.61
CA ILE A 210 -3.56 1.77 2.05
C ILE A 210 -2.33 2.36 2.76
N ASN A 211 -1.70 1.61 3.64
CA ASN A 211 -0.50 2.07 4.34
C ASN A 211 0.68 2.34 3.38
N MET A 212 0.83 1.54 2.32
CA MET A 212 1.84 1.80 1.29
C MET A 212 1.53 3.08 0.52
N GLN A 213 0.28 3.31 0.13
CA GLN A 213 -0.15 4.54 -0.54
C GLN A 213 0.05 5.76 0.35
N LEU A 214 -0.34 5.69 1.63
CA LEU A 214 -0.12 6.77 2.59
C LEU A 214 1.36 7.12 2.76
N LYS A 215 2.25 6.12 2.83
CA LYS A 215 3.70 6.35 2.90
C LYS A 215 4.21 7.03 1.64
N SER A 216 3.74 6.64 0.46
CA SER A 216 4.12 7.27 -0.81
C SER A 216 3.70 8.74 -0.85
N VAL A 217 2.41 9.01 -0.55
CA VAL A 217 1.87 10.38 -0.53
C VAL A 217 2.58 11.25 0.53
N ASN A 218 2.82 10.71 1.72
CA ASN A 218 3.57 11.43 2.76
C ASN A 218 5.00 11.75 2.33
N SER A 219 5.67 10.81 1.64
CA SER A 219 7.01 11.06 1.11
C SER A 219 7.03 12.17 0.05
N GLU A 220 6.02 12.20 -0.83
CA GLU A 220 5.86 13.28 -1.82
C GLU A 220 5.57 14.64 -1.15
N LEU A 221 4.66 14.65 -0.17
CA LEU A 221 4.36 15.84 0.61
C LEU A 221 5.59 16.35 1.37
N GLU A 222 6.39 15.46 1.96
CA GLU A 222 7.64 15.85 2.62
C GLU A 222 8.63 16.48 1.63
N LYS A 223 8.77 15.92 0.43
CA LYS A 223 9.62 16.49 -0.61
C LYS A 223 9.15 17.91 -0.98
N LEU A 224 7.87 18.10 -1.25
CA LEU A 224 7.29 19.42 -1.55
C LEU A 224 7.42 20.41 -0.37
N TYR A 225 7.38 19.89 0.85
CA TYR A 225 7.43 20.69 2.07
C TYR A 225 8.84 21.21 2.40
N VAL A 226 9.89 20.47 2.03
CA VAL A 226 11.28 20.80 2.39
C VAL A 226 12.17 21.13 1.21
N HIS A 227 11.73 20.90 -0.03
CA HIS A 227 12.50 21.22 -1.24
C HIS A 227 11.87 22.35 -2.04
N ASP A 228 12.71 23.05 -2.79
CA ASP A 228 12.31 23.99 -3.84
C ASP A 228 12.00 23.19 -5.12
N HIS A 229 10.82 23.36 -5.66
CA HIS A 229 10.34 22.58 -6.81
C HIS A 229 11.10 22.83 -8.11
N MET A 230 11.71 24.00 -8.25
CA MET A 230 12.43 24.41 -9.46
C MET A 230 13.86 23.88 -9.48
N THR A 231 14.55 23.95 -8.38
CA THR A 231 15.97 23.59 -8.27
C THR A 231 16.23 22.23 -7.70
N GLY A 232 15.25 21.63 -6.97
CA GLY A 232 15.41 20.41 -6.21
C GLY A 232 16.24 20.59 -4.93
N LEU A 233 16.82 21.76 -4.69
CA LEU A 233 17.50 22.10 -3.44
C LEU A 233 16.49 22.16 -2.28
N LEU A 234 17.00 22.26 -1.05
CA LEU A 234 16.11 22.55 0.07
C LEU A 234 15.50 23.95 -0.08
N ASN A 235 14.25 24.08 0.32
CA ASN A 235 13.68 25.41 0.55
C ASN A 235 14.15 25.95 1.90
N ARG A 236 13.80 27.19 2.24
CA ARG A 236 14.18 27.83 3.50
C ARG A 236 13.84 26.98 4.73
N ARG A 237 12.66 26.33 4.74
CA ARG A 237 12.22 25.47 5.85
C ARG A 237 13.05 24.18 5.95
N GLY A 238 13.31 23.53 4.81
CA GLY A 238 14.16 22.36 4.73
C GLY A 238 15.58 22.63 5.20
N PHE A 239 16.12 23.79 4.82
CA PHE A 239 17.43 24.27 5.29
C PHE A 239 17.52 24.32 6.80
N TYR A 240 16.64 25.07 7.48
CA TYR A 240 16.69 25.20 8.94
C TYR A 240 16.48 23.87 9.65
N ARG A 241 15.61 22.99 9.12
CA ARG A 241 15.37 21.64 9.68
C ARG A 241 16.65 20.80 9.60
N GLN A 242 17.21 20.64 8.40
CA GLN A 242 18.35 19.76 8.18
C GLN A 242 19.64 20.28 8.81
N PHE A 243 19.87 21.59 8.72
CA PHE A 243 21.08 22.17 9.28
C PHE A 243 21.06 22.17 10.81
N ARG A 244 19.94 22.43 11.47
CA ARG A 244 19.82 22.28 12.93
C ARG A 244 20.08 20.84 13.38
N GLN A 245 19.71 19.87 12.59
CA GLN A 245 20.03 18.46 12.86
C GLN A 245 21.55 18.24 12.81
N GLN A 246 22.24 18.73 11.76
CA GLN A 246 23.69 18.62 11.64
C GLN A 246 24.42 19.30 12.83
N LEU A 247 23.97 20.47 13.24
CA LEU A 247 24.51 21.16 14.41
C LEU A 247 24.37 20.31 15.69
N THR A 248 23.19 19.71 15.88
CA THR A 248 22.92 18.86 17.04
C THR A 248 23.81 17.61 17.07
N GLU A 249 23.98 16.95 15.92
CA GLU A 249 24.81 15.74 15.76
C GLU A 249 26.32 16.01 15.88
N SER A 250 26.70 17.26 15.66
CA SER A 250 28.11 17.70 15.74
C SER A 250 28.47 18.36 17.06
N LYS A 251 27.53 18.52 17.97
CA LYS A 251 27.73 19.18 19.28
C LYS A 251 28.84 18.48 20.08
N GLY A 252 29.74 19.29 20.64
CA GLY A 252 30.88 18.80 21.43
C GLY A 252 32.06 18.26 20.60
N LYS A 253 32.03 18.41 19.28
CA LYS A 253 33.14 18.08 18.39
C LYS A 253 33.89 19.36 18.02
N ASP A 254 35.22 19.28 17.81
CA ASP A 254 36.02 20.42 17.31
C ASP A 254 35.77 20.60 15.81
N MET A 255 34.75 21.39 15.48
CA MET A 255 34.26 21.61 14.12
C MET A 255 33.99 23.11 13.90
N SER A 256 33.87 23.50 12.65
CA SER A 256 33.50 24.84 12.25
C SER A 256 32.16 24.82 11.48
N VAL A 257 31.36 25.85 11.73
CA VAL A 257 30.13 26.11 10.98
C VAL A 257 30.45 27.09 9.87
N ILE A 258 30.00 26.78 8.67
CA ILE A 258 30.10 27.65 7.51
C ILE A 258 28.71 28.03 6.98
N ILE A 259 28.56 29.27 6.53
CA ILE A 259 27.42 29.76 5.78
C ILE A 259 27.93 30.43 4.50
N ILE A 260 27.35 30.10 3.38
CA ILE A 260 27.63 30.72 2.08
C ILE A 260 26.30 31.26 1.55
N SER A 261 26.25 32.54 1.23
CA SER A 261 25.14 33.14 0.52
C SER A 261 25.51 33.39 -0.93
N ALA A 262 24.60 33.07 -1.85
CA ALA A 262 24.79 33.31 -3.27
C ALA A 262 23.52 33.91 -3.90
N ASP A 263 23.71 34.81 -4.87
CA ASP A 263 22.62 35.51 -5.57
C ASP A 263 22.91 35.49 -7.07
N LEU A 264 21.91 35.08 -7.87
CA LEU A 264 22.01 35.07 -9.34
C LEU A 264 22.02 36.52 -9.87
N ASP A 265 23.13 36.89 -10.51
CA ASP A 265 23.29 38.24 -11.07
C ASP A 265 22.41 38.45 -12.30
N GLY A 266 21.60 39.50 -12.29
CA GLY A 266 20.87 39.98 -13.46
C GLY A 266 19.65 39.15 -13.84
N LEU A 267 19.05 38.36 -12.94
CA LEU A 267 17.84 37.55 -13.21
C LEU A 267 16.72 38.36 -13.85
N LYS A 268 16.49 39.59 -13.37
CA LYS A 268 15.46 40.48 -13.96
C LYS A 268 15.73 40.76 -15.43
N HIS A 269 16.98 41.03 -15.80
CA HIS A 269 17.35 41.27 -17.20
C HIS A 269 17.17 40.04 -18.07
N ILE A 270 17.51 38.86 -17.54
CA ILE A 270 17.28 37.59 -18.26
C ILE A 270 15.79 37.38 -18.50
N ASN A 271 14.95 37.57 -17.48
CA ASN A 271 13.49 37.42 -17.58
C ASN A 271 12.88 38.42 -18.59
N ASP A 272 13.27 39.69 -18.48
CA ASP A 272 12.70 40.75 -19.30
C ASP A 272 13.13 40.65 -20.78
N THR A 273 14.30 40.03 -21.08
CA THR A 273 14.87 39.96 -22.42
C THR A 273 14.66 38.60 -23.12
N TYR A 274 14.69 37.52 -22.34
CA TYR A 274 14.71 36.13 -22.83
C TYR A 274 13.60 35.25 -22.31
N GLU A 275 12.58 35.81 -21.66
CA GLU A 275 11.44 35.15 -21.06
C GLU A 275 11.74 34.47 -19.70
N HIS A 276 10.68 34.20 -18.93
CA HIS A 276 10.78 33.59 -17.60
C HIS A 276 11.39 32.19 -17.61
N THR A 277 11.17 31.43 -18.68
CA THR A 277 11.74 30.09 -18.84
C THR A 277 13.27 30.09 -18.86
N GLU A 278 13.89 31.15 -19.39
CA GLU A 278 15.34 31.29 -19.37
C GLU A 278 15.86 31.73 -18.00
N GLY A 279 15.09 32.53 -17.27
CA GLY A 279 15.37 32.83 -15.87
C GLY A 279 15.31 31.59 -14.98
N ASP A 280 14.30 30.73 -15.19
CA ASP A 280 14.18 29.45 -14.49
C ASP A 280 15.37 28.52 -14.79
N ASN A 281 15.83 28.48 -16.05
CA ASN A 281 17.04 27.77 -16.43
C ASN A 281 18.29 28.31 -15.72
N ALA A 282 18.43 29.63 -15.63
CA ALA A 282 19.55 30.26 -14.94
C ALA A 282 19.54 29.96 -13.42
N ILE A 283 18.38 30.02 -12.77
CA ILE A 283 18.18 29.64 -11.38
C ILE A 283 18.56 28.17 -11.15
N SER A 284 18.05 27.27 -11.98
CA SER A 284 18.37 25.83 -11.90
C SER A 284 19.86 25.58 -12.07
N THR A 285 20.52 26.34 -12.94
CA THR A 285 21.98 26.24 -13.20
C THR A 285 22.80 26.64 -11.99
N VAL A 286 22.45 27.75 -11.32
CA VAL A 286 23.12 28.18 -10.07
C VAL A 286 22.91 27.12 -8.98
N GLY A 287 21.70 26.58 -8.85
CA GLY A 287 21.41 25.49 -7.89
C GLY A 287 22.30 24.26 -8.10
N LYS A 288 22.47 23.83 -9.35
CA LYS A 288 23.35 22.70 -9.73
C LYS A 288 24.82 23.03 -9.45
N ALA A 289 25.25 24.24 -9.75
CA ALA A 289 26.60 24.68 -9.46
C ALA A 289 26.93 24.65 -7.95
N LEU A 290 26.02 25.13 -7.11
CA LEU A 290 26.16 25.05 -5.66
C LEU A 290 26.24 23.61 -5.17
N MET A 291 25.32 22.75 -5.63
CA MET A 291 25.29 21.33 -5.24
C MET A 291 26.56 20.56 -5.64
N THR A 292 27.11 20.87 -6.84
CA THR A 292 28.36 20.27 -7.31
C THR A 292 29.58 20.79 -6.54
N SER A 293 29.49 21.99 -6.01
CA SER A 293 30.58 22.61 -5.23
C SER A 293 30.61 22.20 -3.75
N ALA A 294 29.46 21.75 -3.25
CA ALA A 294 29.26 21.25 -1.89
C ALA A 294 29.71 19.79 -1.79
N ILE A 295 30.98 19.55 -1.45
CA ILE A 295 31.62 18.22 -1.48
C ILE A 295 31.83 17.59 -0.12
N GLN A 296 31.57 18.30 0.98
CA GLN A 296 31.79 17.85 2.36
C GLN A 296 30.48 17.63 3.15
N GLY A 297 29.36 17.45 2.46
CA GLY A 297 28.07 17.22 3.08
C GLY A 297 27.32 18.50 3.45
N GLU A 298 27.68 19.61 2.85
CA GLU A 298 26.99 20.88 3.03
C GLU A 298 25.56 20.81 2.54
N VAL A 299 24.69 21.53 3.20
CA VAL A 299 23.26 21.66 2.91
C VAL A 299 23.05 22.82 1.95
N CYS A 300 22.63 22.53 0.72
CA CYS A 300 22.32 23.57 -0.28
C CYS A 300 20.82 23.88 -0.32
N SER A 301 20.47 25.16 -0.36
CA SER A 301 19.10 25.64 -0.34
C SER A 301 18.87 26.83 -1.23
N ARG A 302 17.59 27.00 -1.64
CA ARG A 302 17.09 28.24 -2.26
C ARG A 302 16.06 28.86 -1.34
N PHE A 303 16.31 30.09 -0.92
CA PHE A 303 15.41 30.80 0.01
C PHE A 303 14.25 31.47 -0.72
N GLY A 304 14.42 31.83 -1.98
CA GLY A 304 13.40 32.42 -2.83
C GLY A 304 14.03 33.25 -3.96
N GLY A 305 13.31 33.47 -5.05
CA GLY A 305 13.80 34.28 -6.17
C GLY A 305 15.15 33.81 -6.71
N ASP A 306 16.15 34.69 -6.56
CA ASP A 306 17.56 34.51 -6.96
C ASP A 306 18.52 34.19 -5.81
N GLU A 307 17.97 34.01 -4.56
CA GLU A 307 18.75 33.87 -3.34
C GLU A 307 18.96 32.39 -2.95
N PHE A 308 20.21 32.03 -2.70
CA PHE A 308 20.64 30.69 -2.31
C PHE A 308 21.48 30.74 -1.03
N THR A 309 21.38 29.71 -0.22
CA THR A 309 22.18 29.56 1.00
C THR A 309 22.74 28.15 1.07
N VAL A 310 24.04 28.04 1.35
CA VAL A 310 24.73 26.78 1.62
C VAL A 310 25.25 26.83 3.07
N ALA A 311 25.08 25.75 3.81
CA ALA A 311 25.59 25.63 5.15
C ALA A 311 26.24 24.27 5.37
N GLY A 312 27.26 24.21 6.23
CA GLY A 312 27.91 22.96 6.58
C GLY A 312 28.55 23.02 7.96
N VAL A 313 28.72 21.83 8.54
CA VAL A 313 29.53 21.64 9.76
C VAL A 313 30.75 20.82 9.35
N ILE A 314 31.93 21.44 9.37
CA ILE A 314 33.14 20.94 8.74
C ILE A 314 34.19 20.71 9.82
N ALA A 315 34.82 19.52 9.82
CA ALA A 315 36.02 19.25 10.61
C ALA A 315 37.24 19.80 9.86
N ASP A 316 38.26 20.21 10.60
CA ASP A 316 39.57 20.65 10.06
C ASP A 316 39.40 21.67 8.91
N MET A 317 38.68 22.76 9.16
CA MET A 317 38.49 23.82 8.18
C MET A 317 39.79 24.44 7.78
N ASP A 318 40.20 24.26 6.51
CA ASP A 318 41.36 24.91 5.88
C ASP A 318 41.00 26.37 5.54
N ASP A 319 41.96 27.27 5.73
CA ASP A 319 41.85 28.69 5.37
C ASP A 319 41.48 28.89 3.87
N ASN A 320 41.80 27.91 3.04
CA ASN A 320 41.49 27.92 1.59
C ASN A 320 40.12 27.31 1.25
N TYR A 321 39.32 26.83 2.22
CA TYR A 321 38.06 26.15 1.94
C TYR A 321 37.12 27.00 1.07
N PHE A 322 36.92 28.26 1.43
CA PHE A 322 36.01 29.14 0.69
C PHE A 322 36.52 29.46 -0.72
N GLU A 323 37.84 29.68 -0.88
CA GLU A 323 38.41 29.90 -2.22
C GLU A 323 38.25 28.67 -3.09
N SER A 324 38.50 27.49 -2.56
CA SER A 324 38.29 26.23 -3.27
C SER A 324 36.82 26.00 -3.65
N PHE A 325 35.88 26.34 -2.75
CA PHE A 325 34.46 26.28 -3.04
C PHE A 325 34.07 27.28 -4.16
N ARG A 326 34.56 28.53 -4.03
CA ARG A 326 34.35 29.60 -5.01
C ARG A 326 34.89 29.24 -6.38
N GLU A 327 36.07 28.63 -6.46
CA GLU A 327 36.69 28.17 -7.71
C GLU A 327 35.85 27.10 -8.37
N ARG A 328 35.42 26.05 -7.66
CA ARG A 328 34.55 25.00 -8.19
C ARG A 328 33.23 25.58 -8.70
N PHE A 329 32.62 26.47 -7.92
CA PHE A 329 31.36 27.11 -8.26
C PHE A 329 31.48 27.97 -9.55
N ARG A 330 32.51 28.79 -9.63
CA ARG A 330 32.78 29.64 -10.81
C ARG A 330 33.17 28.82 -12.02
N GLU A 331 33.92 27.77 -11.86
CA GLU A 331 34.30 26.86 -12.95
C GLU A 331 33.07 26.19 -13.54
N TYR A 332 32.17 25.69 -12.72
CA TYR A 332 30.91 25.09 -13.19
C TYR A 332 30.10 26.11 -14.05
N LEU A 333 29.90 27.33 -13.55
CA LEU A 333 29.17 28.35 -14.29
C LEU A 333 29.88 28.73 -15.60
N ARG A 334 31.22 28.82 -15.61
CA ARG A 334 32.00 29.10 -16.78
C ARG A 334 31.85 28.02 -17.86
N GLN A 335 31.96 26.76 -17.46
CA GLN A 335 31.74 25.62 -18.36
C GLN A 335 30.31 25.58 -18.92
N TYR A 336 29.33 25.83 -18.08
CA TYR A 336 27.94 25.95 -18.54
C TYR A 336 27.80 27.06 -19.58
N ASN A 337 28.29 28.25 -19.32
CA ASN A 337 28.22 29.38 -20.24
C ASN A 337 28.89 29.12 -21.58
N GLN A 338 30.00 28.34 -21.60
CA GLN A 338 30.67 27.94 -22.83
C GLN A 338 29.87 26.92 -23.66
N ILE A 339 29.22 25.97 -23.00
CA ILE A 339 28.53 24.85 -23.66
C ILE A 339 27.10 25.23 -24.06
N SER A 340 26.41 26.00 -23.24
CA SER A 340 24.97 26.27 -23.39
C SER A 340 24.58 27.07 -24.62
N ARG A 341 25.54 27.84 -25.21
CA ARG A 341 25.33 28.75 -26.37
C ARG A 341 24.17 29.73 -26.16
N LYS A 342 23.85 30.07 -24.90
CA LYS A 342 22.82 31.06 -24.60
C LYS A 342 23.31 32.47 -24.94
N HIS A 343 22.38 33.38 -25.23
CA HIS A 343 22.68 34.77 -25.49
C HIS A 343 22.92 35.61 -24.22
N TYR A 344 22.90 34.98 -23.06
CA TYR A 344 23.20 35.57 -21.78
C TYR A 344 24.18 34.69 -20.99
N LEU A 345 24.83 35.27 -20.00
CA LEU A 345 25.72 34.54 -19.10
C LEU A 345 25.02 34.30 -17.77
N VAL A 346 25.10 33.09 -17.26
CA VAL A 346 24.69 32.78 -15.88
C VAL A 346 25.87 33.08 -14.97
N GLU A 347 25.71 34.08 -14.13
CA GLU A 347 26.70 34.54 -13.18
C GLU A 347 26.06 34.72 -11.82
N SER A 348 26.83 34.55 -10.76
CA SER A 348 26.34 34.67 -9.41
C SER A 348 27.39 35.30 -8.52
N SER A 349 26.95 36.21 -7.63
CA SER A 349 27.75 36.76 -6.57
C SER A 349 27.69 35.87 -5.36
N ILE A 350 28.79 35.78 -4.59
CA ILE A 350 28.90 34.83 -3.48
C ILE A 350 29.65 35.46 -2.29
N GLY A 351 29.12 35.28 -1.12
CA GLY A 351 29.71 35.71 0.15
C GLY A 351 29.70 34.59 1.18
N PHE A 352 30.53 34.69 2.17
CA PHE A 352 30.72 33.62 3.10
C PHE A 352 31.03 34.09 4.53
N CYS A 353 30.58 33.28 5.52
CA CYS A 353 30.84 33.47 6.93
C CYS A 353 31.19 32.09 7.54
N PHE A 354 32.14 32.10 8.48
CA PHE A 354 32.40 30.90 9.28
C PHE A 354 32.64 31.26 10.74
N GLN A 355 32.38 30.30 11.62
CA GLN A 355 32.61 30.41 13.05
C GLN A 355 32.92 29.02 13.62
N LYS A 356 33.74 28.94 14.66
CA LYS A 356 33.90 27.67 15.40
C LYS A 356 32.55 27.25 16.00
N LEU A 357 32.29 25.93 15.99
CA LEU A 357 31.08 25.37 16.56
C LEU A 357 31.12 25.54 18.09
N GLU A 358 30.32 26.43 18.60
CA GLU A 358 30.10 26.68 20.02
C GLU A 358 28.72 26.17 20.43
N ASP A 359 28.42 26.16 21.73
CA ASP A 359 27.13 25.69 22.26
C ASP A 359 25.93 26.46 21.75
N GLU A 360 26.09 27.74 21.48
CA GLU A 360 25.06 28.59 20.88
C GLU A 360 25.59 29.26 19.61
N ILE A 361 24.93 28.98 18.49
CA ILE A 361 25.21 29.60 17.19
C ILE A 361 23.98 30.35 16.74
N ASP A 362 24.16 31.65 16.49
CA ASP A 362 23.14 32.48 15.86
C ASP A 362 23.23 32.37 14.34
N LEU A 363 22.43 31.44 13.79
CA LEU A 363 22.37 31.17 12.36
C LEU A 363 21.93 32.40 11.54
N ASP A 364 20.96 33.14 12.06
CA ASP A 364 20.41 34.29 11.33
C ASP A 364 21.44 35.40 11.23
N GLN A 365 22.26 35.62 12.29
CA GLN A 365 23.39 36.52 12.26
C GLN A 365 24.48 36.05 11.27
N MET A 366 24.81 34.77 11.24
CA MET A 366 25.80 34.22 10.30
C MET A 366 25.34 34.38 8.85
N ILE A 367 24.06 34.10 8.56
CA ILE A 367 23.46 34.31 7.24
C ILE A 367 23.58 35.77 6.83
N LYS A 368 23.22 36.69 7.73
CA LYS A 368 23.33 38.13 7.47
C LYS A 368 24.77 38.57 7.14
N ILE A 369 25.76 38.05 7.85
CA ILE A 369 27.18 38.37 7.56
C ILE A 369 27.58 37.81 6.17
N ALA A 370 27.12 36.63 5.81
CA ALA A 370 27.38 36.04 4.49
C ALA A 370 26.69 36.88 3.39
N ASP A 371 25.46 37.33 3.60
CA ASP A 371 24.72 38.19 2.65
C ASP A 371 25.41 39.55 2.47
N ASP A 372 25.87 40.19 3.53
CA ASP A 372 26.60 41.47 3.46
C ASP A 372 27.87 41.31 2.58
N ARG A 373 28.62 40.25 2.78
CA ARG A 373 29.83 39.92 1.96
C ARG A 373 29.49 39.56 0.51
N MET A 374 28.40 38.89 0.28
CA MET A 374 27.89 38.62 -1.07
C MET A 374 27.51 39.91 -1.80
N TYR A 375 26.88 40.83 -1.10
CA TYR A 375 26.55 42.15 -1.65
C TYR A 375 27.82 42.97 -2.02
N GLU A 376 28.88 42.87 -1.20
CA GLU A 376 30.18 43.49 -1.52
C GLU A 376 30.77 42.87 -2.81
N ASP A 377 30.79 41.54 -2.97
CA ASP A 377 31.22 40.85 -4.20
C ASP A 377 30.40 41.36 -5.42
N LYS A 378 29.07 41.47 -5.25
CA LYS A 378 28.15 41.97 -6.30
C LYS A 378 28.50 43.40 -6.75
N VAL A 379 28.81 44.27 -5.80
CA VAL A 379 29.20 45.66 -6.10
C VAL A 379 30.57 45.74 -6.80
N GLN A 380 31.54 44.95 -6.36
CA GLN A 380 32.87 44.92 -6.98
C GLN A 380 32.79 44.41 -8.42
N ARG A 381 32.05 43.33 -8.68
CA ARG A 381 31.84 42.78 -10.02
C ARG A 381 31.15 43.75 -10.96
N ARG A 382 30.15 44.52 -10.48
CA ARG A 382 29.49 45.57 -11.28
C ARG A 382 30.42 46.70 -11.64
N LYS A 383 31.38 47.06 -10.77
CA LYS A 383 32.39 48.09 -11.07
C LYS A 383 33.42 47.61 -12.07
N ALA A 384 33.81 46.32 -12.03
CA ALA A 384 34.78 45.74 -12.96
C ALA A 384 34.22 45.54 -14.40
N ARG A 385 32.90 45.59 -14.58
CA ARG A 385 32.21 45.50 -15.88
C ARG A 385 31.97 46.88 -16.54
N ARG A 386 32.14 47.97 -15.78
CA ARG A 386 32.07 49.32 -16.34
C ARG A 386 33.44 49.78 -16.78
#